data_f099480843141ef2998606bc01fa900e
#
_entry.id   f099480843141ef2998606bc01fa900e
#
_cell.length_a   1.000
_cell.length_b   1.000
_cell.length_c   1.000
_cell.angle_alpha   90.00
_cell.angle_beta   90.00
_cell.angle_gamma   90.00
#
_symmetry.space_group_name_H-M   'P 1'
#
loop_
_entity.id
_entity.type
_entity.pdbx_description
1 polymer ?
#
loop_
_entity_poly.entity_id
_entity_poly.type
_entity_poly.pdbx_seq_one_letter_code
_entity_poly.pdbx_strand_id
1 'polypeptide(L)'
;MSEKYEPSKIEDSFYKIWEDRGYFEIDGNRSIQEPNKNFAIMMPPPNVTGSLHIGHALTFTLQDIITRYKRMDGYKTLWQPGTDHAGIATQNVVEKQLLKEGTTKEALGREKFLERVWKWKEFSGGTIVHQMRKLGVSPAWSRERFTMDEGLKEAVKEAFVKLYDEGMITQNNYMVNWCTHDGALSDIEVEHEEVNGKFYHMNYHFADGSGFVTVATTRPETYFGDTAIMVHPDDERYTNIVGKEVVLPLTNRKIKVITDSHVDMSFGTGVVKVTPAHDTNDYEVGLRHNLEFIKCFDEKGILNDYCGEFKGLERLEARQIIVKKLQDEGFIVKIEEHIHQVGHCYRCKNIVEPYISKQWFVKKEVAKKSIEKTYAGEAKFHPSHWLNSYRAWMDELRDWCISRQLW
;
A
#
# COMPACT_ATOMS: atom_id res chain seq x y z
N MET A 1 -27.22 10.20 52.95
CA MET A 1 -25.95 10.51 52.24
C MET A 1 -26.00 9.79 50.91
N SER A 2 -26.00 10.49 49.80
CA SER A 2 -25.91 9.84 48.50
C SER A 2 -24.52 9.22 48.38
N GLU A 3 -24.44 7.90 48.38
CA GLU A 3 -23.19 7.23 48.04
C GLU A 3 -22.75 7.71 46.65
N LYS A 4 -21.49 8.12 46.52
CA LYS A 4 -20.95 8.46 45.23
C LYS A 4 -20.99 7.23 44.34
N TYR A 5 -21.36 7.40 43.06
CA TYR A 5 -21.28 6.33 42.07
C TYR A 5 -19.82 5.87 41.94
N GLU A 6 -19.58 4.58 42.17
CA GLU A 6 -18.26 3.95 42.05
C GLU A 6 -18.30 2.94 40.89
N PRO A 7 -17.89 3.35 39.67
CA PRO A 7 -17.97 2.51 38.46
C PRO A 7 -17.39 1.12 38.66
N SER A 8 -16.19 1.04 39.22
CA SER A 8 -15.45 -0.22 39.40
C SER A 8 -16.16 -1.28 40.26
N LYS A 9 -17.13 -0.87 41.10
CA LYS A 9 -17.93 -1.81 41.92
C LYS A 9 -19.14 -2.34 41.18
N ILE A 10 -19.59 -1.67 40.14
CA ILE A 10 -20.93 -1.88 39.56
C ILE A 10 -20.82 -2.35 38.09
N GLU A 11 -20.01 -1.73 37.27
CA GLU A 11 -20.03 -1.90 35.80
C GLU A 11 -19.75 -3.33 35.35
N ASP A 12 -18.75 -3.99 35.92
CA ASP A 12 -18.39 -5.36 35.53
C ASP A 12 -19.50 -6.36 35.84
N SER A 13 -20.18 -6.17 36.99
CA SER A 13 -21.29 -7.03 37.39
C SER A 13 -22.52 -6.87 36.50
N PHE A 14 -22.86 -5.64 36.12
CA PHE A 14 -23.96 -5.37 35.18
C PHE A 14 -23.66 -5.89 33.81
N TYR A 15 -22.45 -5.67 33.32
CA TYR A 15 -22.05 -6.15 31.98
C TYR A 15 -22.16 -7.68 31.90
N LYS A 16 -21.67 -8.38 32.94
CA LYS A 16 -21.81 -9.83 33.03
C LYS A 16 -23.27 -10.29 33.03
N ILE A 17 -24.16 -9.61 33.78
CA ILE A 17 -25.60 -9.92 33.79
C ILE A 17 -26.18 -9.78 32.36
N TRP A 18 -25.82 -8.74 31.63
CA TRP A 18 -26.33 -8.53 30.26
C TRP A 18 -25.87 -9.63 29.31
N GLU A 19 -24.60 -10.04 29.39
CA GLU A 19 -24.03 -11.13 28.61
C GLU A 19 -24.68 -12.48 28.96
N ASP A 20 -24.74 -12.82 30.24
CA ASP A 20 -25.33 -14.08 30.72
C ASP A 20 -26.83 -14.22 30.36
N ARG A 21 -27.56 -13.12 30.26
CA ARG A 21 -28.96 -13.09 29.82
C ARG A 21 -29.13 -13.01 28.30
N GLY A 22 -28.05 -12.93 27.54
CA GLY A 22 -28.07 -12.87 26.10
C GLY A 22 -28.70 -11.60 25.50
N TYR A 23 -28.71 -10.48 26.24
CA TYR A 23 -29.36 -9.24 25.79
C TYR A 23 -28.75 -8.64 24.52
N PHE A 24 -27.52 -8.99 24.20
CA PHE A 24 -26.81 -8.51 23.01
C PHE A 24 -27.03 -9.38 21.77
N GLU A 25 -27.56 -10.57 21.98
CA GLU A 25 -27.82 -11.52 20.91
C GLU A 25 -29.03 -11.13 20.06
N ILE A 26 -29.11 -11.68 18.83
CA ILE A 26 -30.17 -11.36 17.87
C ILE A 26 -31.58 -11.53 18.48
N ASP A 27 -31.76 -12.58 19.27
CA ASP A 27 -33.04 -12.92 19.86
C ASP A 27 -33.15 -12.48 21.32
N GLY A 28 -32.23 -11.63 21.79
CA GLY A 28 -32.13 -11.24 23.21
C GLY A 28 -33.37 -10.54 23.80
N ASN A 29 -34.10 -9.81 22.97
CA ASN A 29 -35.33 -9.08 23.36
C ASN A 29 -36.56 -9.52 22.55
N ARG A 30 -36.80 -10.83 22.47
CA ARG A 30 -37.92 -11.41 21.68
C ARG A 30 -39.28 -10.83 22.01
N SER A 31 -39.52 -10.43 23.26
CA SER A 31 -40.82 -9.89 23.71
C SER A 31 -41.21 -8.54 23.11
N ILE A 32 -40.22 -7.78 22.58
CA ILE A 32 -40.42 -6.45 22.02
C ILE A 32 -40.10 -6.38 20.51
N GLN A 33 -39.57 -7.46 19.92
CA GLN A 33 -39.21 -7.50 18.52
C GLN A 33 -40.44 -7.58 17.61
N GLU A 34 -40.52 -6.69 16.62
CA GLU A 34 -41.54 -6.73 15.60
C GLU A 34 -41.12 -7.68 14.47
N PRO A 35 -42.04 -8.56 13.99
CA PRO A 35 -41.80 -9.34 12.79
C PRO A 35 -41.43 -8.39 11.63
N ASN A 36 -40.43 -8.66 10.86
CA ASN A 36 -39.97 -7.89 9.72
C ASN A 36 -39.15 -6.61 10.01
N LYS A 37 -38.94 -6.19 11.25
CA LYS A 37 -37.96 -5.14 11.58
C LYS A 37 -36.60 -5.75 11.84
N ASN A 38 -35.69 -5.69 10.88
CA ASN A 38 -34.32 -6.17 11.00
C ASN A 38 -33.32 -5.03 10.89
N PHE A 39 -32.31 -5.05 11.75
CA PHE A 39 -31.18 -4.13 11.69
C PHE A 39 -29.87 -4.89 11.89
N ALA A 40 -28.95 -4.77 10.96
CA ALA A 40 -27.62 -5.35 11.08
C ALA A 40 -26.56 -4.29 10.83
N ILE A 41 -25.53 -4.30 11.64
CA ILE A 41 -24.35 -3.45 11.49
C ILE A 41 -23.09 -4.27 11.73
N MET A 42 -22.06 -4.05 10.95
CA MET A 42 -20.77 -4.68 11.14
C MET A 42 -19.85 -3.75 11.93
N MET A 43 -19.20 -4.29 12.94
CA MET A 43 -18.13 -3.58 13.64
C MET A 43 -16.90 -3.53 12.72
N PRO A 44 -16.26 -2.35 12.48
CA PRO A 44 -14.93 -2.32 11.88
C PRO A 44 -13.98 -3.11 12.76
N PRO A 45 -13.43 -4.24 12.27
CA PRO A 45 -12.66 -5.13 13.14
C PRO A 45 -11.31 -4.48 13.49
N PRO A 46 -11.01 -4.23 14.77
CA PRO A 46 -9.73 -3.65 15.16
C PRO A 46 -8.58 -4.61 14.89
N ASN A 47 -7.46 -4.05 14.44
CA ASN A 47 -6.22 -4.78 14.19
C ASN A 47 -5.61 -5.32 15.47
N VAL A 48 -5.16 -6.59 15.50
CA VAL A 48 -4.48 -7.19 16.64
C VAL A 48 -3.00 -6.71 16.76
N THR A 49 -2.78 -5.42 16.60
CA THR A 49 -1.46 -4.77 16.65
C THR A 49 -1.16 -4.11 17.99
N GLY A 50 -2.11 -4.09 18.92
CA GLY A 50 -1.98 -3.49 20.23
C GLY A 50 -3.29 -3.33 20.97
N SER A 51 -3.40 -2.26 21.77
CA SER A 51 -4.60 -1.88 22.51
C SER A 51 -5.48 -0.93 21.71
N LEU A 52 -6.76 -0.83 22.08
CA LEU A 52 -7.67 0.19 21.54
C LEU A 52 -7.21 1.59 21.93
N HIS A 53 -7.50 2.56 21.08
CA HIS A 53 -7.31 3.99 21.31
C HIS A 53 -8.64 4.74 21.22
N ILE A 54 -8.64 6.03 21.53
CA ILE A 54 -9.87 6.85 21.58
C ILE A 54 -10.67 6.85 20.28
N GLY A 55 -10.03 6.72 19.11
CA GLY A 55 -10.72 6.62 17.82
C GLY A 55 -11.58 5.36 17.73
N HIS A 56 -11.08 4.22 18.22
CA HIS A 56 -11.88 3.00 18.32
C HIS A 56 -13.06 3.17 19.28
N ALA A 57 -12.82 3.79 20.45
CA ALA A 57 -13.87 4.05 21.42
C ALA A 57 -14.98 4.92 20.81
N LEU A 58 -14.65 5.98 20.07
CA LEU A 58 -15.61 6.82 19.38
C LEU A 58 -16.46 6.02 18.39
N THR A 59 -15.80 5.26 17.51
CA THR A 59 -16.48 4.45 16.47
C THR A 59 -17.43 3.45 17.11
N PHE A 60 -16.99 2.70 18.11
CA PHE A 60 -17.81 1.69 18.77
C PHE A 60 -18.96 2.31 19.57
N THR A 61 -18.73 3.44 20.23
CA THR A 61 -19.79 4.14 20.96
C THR A 61 -20.90 4.62 20.03
N LEU A 62 -20.56 5.19 18.87
CA LEU A 62 -21.55 5.63 17.88
C LEU A 62 -22.38 4.45 17.35
N GLN A 63 -21.74 3.32 17.05
CA GLN A 63 -22.42 2.11 16.61
C GLN A 63 -23.29 1.51 17.72
N ASP A 64 -22.81 1.52 18.96
CA ASP A 64 -23.54 1.01 20.11
C ASP A 64 -24.81 1.83 20.41
N ILE A 65 -24.73 3.16 20.33
CA ILE A 65 -25.89 4.05 20.47
C ILE A 65 -26.99 3.68 19.47
N ILE A 66 -26.62 3.53 18.19
CA ILE A 66 -27.59 3.17 17.15
C ILE A 66 -28.14 1.77 17.39
N THR A 67 -27.31 0.82 17.75
CA THR A 67 -27.69 -0.56 18.03
C THR A 67 -28.67 -0.65 19.19
N ARG A 68 -28.39 0.04 20.29
CA ARG A 68 -29.29 0.10 21.46
C ARG A 68 -30.60 0.78 21.14
N TYR A 69 -30.56 1.90 20.40
CA TYR A 69 -31.79 2.57 19.95
C TYR A 69 -32.66 1.63 19.11
N LYS A 70 -32.07 0.90 18.15
CA LYS A 70 -32.81 -0.06 17.32
C LYS A 70 -33.41 -1.22 18.13
N ARG A 71 -32.68 -1.72 19.12
CA ARG A 71 -33.26 -2.74 20.06
C ARG A 71 -34.46 -2.21 20.80
N MET A 72 -34.39 -0.97 21.30
CA MET A 72 -35.50 -0.32 22.02
C MET A 72 -36.72 -0.04 21.11
N ASP A 73 -36.45 0.21 19.81
CA ASP A 73 -37.47 0.45 18.77
C ASP A 73 -38.00 -0.87 18.16
N GLY A 74 -37.79 -2.00 18.81
CA GLY A 74 -38.36 -3.30 18.46
C GLY A 74 -37.68 -4.02 17.27
N TYR A 75 -36.53 -3.55 16.82
CA TYR A 75 -35.79 -4.24 15.75
C TYR A 75 -35.12 -5.52 16.27
N LYS A 76 -35.13 -6.54 15.41
CA LYS A 76 -34.22 -7.69 15.50
C LYS A 76 -32.82 -7.22 15.10
N THR A 77 -31.93 -7.10 16.08
CA THR A 77 -30.69 -6.35 15.90
C THR A 77 -29.47 -7.27 15.97
N LEU A 78 -28.62 -7.20 14.94
CA LEU A 78 -27.30 -7.82 14.92
C LEU A 78 -26.22 -6.75 14.83
N TRP A 79 -25.36 -6.64 15.85
CA TRP A 79 -24.10 -5.98 15.75
C TRP A 79 -22.99 -7.03 15.73
N GLN A 80 -22.41 -7.25 14.55
CA GLN A 80 -21.41 -8.31 14.31
C GLN A 80 -20.04 -7.86 14.82
N PRO A 81 -19.45 -8.47 15.86
CA PRO A 81 -18.10 -8.17 16.32
C PRO A 81 -17.05 -9.00 15.60
N GLY A 82 -15.79 -8.52 15.68
CA GLY A 82 -14.63 -9.25 15.18
C GLY A 82 -13.33 -8.51 15.43
N THR A 83 -12.22 -9.18 15.12
CA THR A 83 -10.87 -8.63 15.15
C THR A 83 -10.15 -8.96 13.83
N ASP A 84 -9.24 -8.08 13.42
CA ASP A 84 -8.46 -8.24 12.18
C ASP A 84 -7.04 -8.74 12.49
N HIS A 85 -6.60 -9.72 11.72
CA HIS A 85 -5.23 -10.24 11.79
C HIS A 85 -4.18 -9.21 11.35
N ALA A 86 -4.54 -8.20 10.56
CA ALA A 86 -3.69 -7.10 10.06
C ALA A 86 -2.39 -7.54 9.36
N GLY A 87 -2.18 -8.83 9.15
CA GLY A 87 -1.08 -9.41 8.37
C GLY A 87 0.30 -8.85 8.71
N ILE A 88 0.90 -8.12 7.77
CA ILE A 88 2.25 -7.55 7.88
C ILE A 88 2.39 -6.65 9.12
N ALA A 89 1.39 -5.83 9.43
CA ALA A 89 1.47 -4.92 10.59
C ALA A 89 1.62 -5.70 11.92
N THR A 90 0.93 -6.82 12.06
CA THR A 90 1.08 -7.71 13.23
C THR A 90 2.45 -8.37 13.27
N GLN A 91 2.95 -8.84 12.12
CA GLN A 91 4.30 -9.40 12.05
C GLN A 91 5.37 -8.36 12.40
N ASN A 92 5.25 -7.12 11.90
CA ASN A 92 6.16 -6.01 12.24
C ASN A 92 6.19 -5.70 13.75
N VAL A 93 5.06 -5.84 14.45
CA VAL A 93 5.04 -5.70 15.92
C VAL A 93 5.89 -6.78 16.58
N VAL A 94 5.74 -8.03 16.14
CA VAL A 94 6.50 -9.17 16.68
C VAL A 94 7.98 -9.06 16.30
N GLU A 95 8.32 -8.63 15.09
CA GLU A 95 9.70 -8.39 14.67
C GLU A 95 10.38 -7.32 15.53
N LYS A 96 9.70 -6.22 15.84
CA LYS A 96 10.20 -5.19 16.74
C LYS A 96 10.46 -5.74 18.18
N GLN A 97 9.67 -6.70 18.63
CA GLN A 97 9.92 -7.38 19.92
C GLN A 97 11.17 -8.25 19.83
N LEU A 98 11.32 -9.05 18.77
CA LEU A 98 12.49 -9.89 18.55
C LEU A 98 13.78 -9.07 18.48
N LEU A 99 13.77 -7.92 17.80
CA LEU A 99 14.93 -7.02 17.76
C LEU A 99 15.33 -6.51 19.15
N LYS A 100 14.36 -6.21 20.03
CA LYS A 100 14.64 -5.84 21.43
C LYS A 100 15.21 -7.01 22.25
N GLU A 101 14.87 -8.24 21.87
CA GLU A 101 15.40 -9.47 22.45
C GLU A 101 16.77 -9.86 21.86
N GLY A 102 17.29 -9.08 20.89
CA GLY A 102 18.58 -9.32 20.23
C GLY A 102 18.57 -10.42 19.17
N THR A 103 17.39 -10.71 18.58
CA THR A 103 17.23 -11.73 17.52
C THR A 103 16.37 -11.20 16.36
N THR A 104 16.29 -11.97 15.26
CA THR A 104 15.48 -11.62 14.08
C THR A 104 14.56 -12.78 13.71
N LYS A 105 13.57 -12.52 12.84
CA LYS A 105 12.67 -13.58 12.36
C LYS A 105 13.43 -14.64 11.55
N GLU A 106 14.43 -14.24 10.77
CA GLU A 106 15.27 -15.14 9.98
C GLU A 106 16.08 -16.08 10.88
N ALA A 107 16.69 -15.54 11.96
CA ALA A 107 17.44 -16.33 12.93
C ALA A 107 16.54 -17.29 13.70
N LEU A 108 15.30 -16.89 13.99
CA LEU A 108 14.32 -17.73 14.70
C LEU A 108 13.75 -18.84 13.80
N GLY A 109 13.61 -18.57 12.51
CA GLY A 109 12.96 -19.42 11.53
C GLY A 109 11.44 -19.32 11.51
N ARG A 110 10.83 -19.71 10.38
CA ARG A 110 9.40 -19.48 10.09
C ARG A 110 8.47 -20.05 11.16
N GLU A 111 8.65 -21.31 11.54
CA GLU A 111 7.75 -21.99 12.47
C GLU A 111 7.69 -21.27 13.84
N LYS A 112 8.84 -21.05 14.45
CA LYS A 112 8.93 -20.37 15.75
C LYS A 112 8.49 -18.94 15.69
N PHE A 113 8.74 -18.25 14.57
CA PHE A 113 8.22 -16.90 14.36
C PHE A 113 6.69 -16.89 14.32
N LEU A 114 6.06 -17.80 13.58
CA LEU A 114 4.59 -17.91 13.53
C LEU A 114 3.99 -18.26 14.89
N GLU A 115 4.63 -19.13 15.69
CA GLU A 115 4.21 -19.37 17.07
C GLU A 115 4.19 -18.07 17.92
N ARG A 116 5.19 -17.21 17.74
CA ARG A 116 5.24 -15.91 18.43
C ARG A 116 4.15 -14.98 17.93
N VAL A 117 3.87 -14.95 16.64
CA VAL A 117 2.78 -14.15 16.04
C VAL A 117 1.42 -14.60 16.57
N TRP A 118 1.16 -15.92 16.67
CA TRP A 118 -0.08 -16.43 17.24
C TRP A 118 -0.24 -16.13 18.72
N LYS A 119 0.82 -16.25 19.53
CA LYS A 119 0.81 -15.83 20.95
C LYS A 119 0.51 -14.34 21.08
N TRP A 120 1.10 -13.50 20.22
CA TRP A 120 0.78 -12.08 20.19
C TRP A 120 -0.68 -11.83 19.83
N LYS A 121 -1.23 -12.51 18.84
CA LYS A 121 -2.64 -12.42 18.46
C LYS A 121 -3.57 -12.75 19.62
N GLU A 122 -3.29 -13.81 20.37
CA GLU A 122 -4.08 -14.18 21.55
C GLU A 122 -4.05 -13.11 22.62
N PHE A 123 -2.87 -12.59 22.91
CA PHE A 123 -2.68 -11.52 23.89
C PHE A 123 -3.38 -10.22 23.47
N SER A 124 -3.10 -9.73 22.27
CA SER A 124 -3.65 -8.47 21.77
C SER A 124 -5.17 -8.56 21.53
N GLY A 125 -5.64 -9.64 20.90
CA GLY A 125 -7.06 -9.86 20.67
C GLY A 125 -7.85 -9.98 21.96
N GLY A 126 -7.35 -10.72 22.95
CA GLY A 126 -7.93 -10.81 24.28
C GLY A 126 -8.01 -9.46 24.98
N THR A 127 -6.95 -8.64 24.89
CA THR A 127 -6.91 -7.28 25.43
C THR A 127 -7.97 -6.39 24.76
N ILE A 128 -8.07 -6.41 23.45
CA ILE A 128 -9.05 -5.64 22.65
C ILE A 128 -10.49 -5.99 23.09
N VAL A 129 -10.81 -7.27 23.13
CA VAL A 129 -12.13 -7.76 23.51
C VAL A 129 -12.48 -7.38 24.96
N HIS A 130 -11.49 -7.45 25.87
CA HIS A 130 -11.67 -6.99 27.25
C HIS A 130 -11.93 -5.47 27.31
N GLN A 131 -11.18 -4.67 26.57
CA GLN A 131 -11.37 -3.21 26.50
C GLN A 131 -12.75 -2.84 25.92
N MET A 132 -13.24 -3.57 24.91
CA MET A 132 -14.60 -3.38 24.39
C MET A 132 -15.66 -3.65 25.46
N ARG A 133 -15.49 -4.71 26.28
CA ARG A 133 -16.40 -4.98 27.42
C ARG A 133 -16.34 -3.88 28.45
N LYS A 134 -15.16 -3.37 28.77
CA LYS A 134 -14.99 -2.23 29.69
C LYS A 134 -15.62 -0.94 29.16
N LEU A 135 -15.62 -0.75 27.84
CA LEU A 135 -16.32 0.37 27.20
C LEU A 135 -17.85 0.22 27.28
N GLY A 136 -18.35 -0.95 27.62
CA GLY A 136 -19.77 -1.23 27.77
C GLY A 136 -20.52 -1.47 26.46
N VAL A 137 -19.81 -1.70 25.35
CA VAL A 137 -20.44 -1.93 24.04
C VAL A 137 -21.18 -3.26 23.98
N SER A 138 -22.22 -3.34 23.17
CA SER A 138 -23.20 -4.43 23.18
C SER A 138 -23.29 -5.23 21.88
N PRO A 139 -22.18 -5.75 21.32
CA PRO A 139 -22.24 -6.58 20.11
C PRO A 139 -22.70 -8.01 20.47
N ALA A 140 -23.08 -8.79 19.45
CA ALA A 140 -23.44 -10.20 19.60
C ALA A 140 -22.17 -11.05 19.78
N TRP A 141 -21.69 -11.18 21.02
CA TRP A 141 -20.43 -11.84 21.34
C TRP A 141 -20.36 -13.31 20.92
N SER A 142 -21.46 -14.03 20.89
CA SER A 142 -21.52 -15.41 20.41
C SER A 142 -21.14 -15.54 18.92
N ARG A 143 -21.13 -14.43 18.20
CA ARG A 143 -20.81 -14.35 16.76
C ARG A 143 -19.47 -13.69 16.49
N GLU A 144 -18.63 -13.51 17.52
CA GLU A 144 -17.28 -12.95 17.32
C GLU A 144 -16.51 -13.74 16.25
N ARG A 145 -15.85 -12.99 15.35
CA ARG A 145 -15.04 -13.55 14.28
C ARG A 145 -13.63 -12.97 14.31
N PHE A 146 -12.70 -13.77 13.84
CA PHE A 146 -11.35 -13.34 13.54
C PHE A 146 -11.10 -13.51 12.04
N THR A 147 -10.54 -12.50 11.37
CA THR A 147 -10.42 -12.49 9.91
C THR A 147 -9.59 -13.65 9.32
N MET A 148 -8.84 -14.40 10.14
CA MET A 148 -8.17 -15.63 9.76
C MET A 148 -8.74 -16.88 10.41
N ASP A 149 -9.97 -16.86 10.92
CA ASP A 149 -10.62 -18.09 11.36
C ASP A 149 -10.94 -19.02 10.18
N GLU A 150 -11.18 -20.28 10.48
CA GLU A 150 -11.33 -21.32 9.45
C GLU A 150 -12.46 -21.02 8.46
N GLY A 151 -13.62 -20.54 8.95
CA GLY A 151 -14.74 -20.22 8.07
C GLY A 151 -14.46 -19.04 7.13
N LEU A 152 -13.75 -18.01 7.60
CA LEU A 152 -13.37 -16.88 6.75
C LEU A 152 -12.26 -17.24 5.76
N LYS A 153 -11.32 -18.12 6.15
CA LYS A 153 -10.33 -18.65 5.18
C LYS A 153 -11.00 -19.38 4.02
N GLU A 154 -11.96 -20.25 4.29
CA GLU A 154 -12.69 -20.95 3.23
C GLU A 154 -13.48 -19.97 2.35
N ALA A 155 -14.15 -18.98 2.92
CA ALA A 155 -14.87 -17.95 2.17
C ALA A 155 -13.93 -17.13 1.25
N VAL A 156 -12.73 -16.79 1.73
CA VAL A 156 -11.71 -16.09 0.92
C VAL A 156 -11.22 -16.97 -0.23
N LYS A 157 -10.97 -18.27 0.02
CA LYS A 157 -10.57 -19.20 -1.05
C LYS A 157 -11.65 -19.32 -2.13
N GLU A 158 -12.90 -19.48 -1.73
CA GLU A 158 -14.03 -19.56 -2.66
C GLU A 158 -14.16 -18.28 -3.50
N ALA A 159 -14.08 -17.11 -2.85
CA ALA A 159 -14.12 -15.84 -3.56
C ALA A 159 -12.95 -15.68 -4.53
N PHE A 160 -11.74 -16.07 -4.14
CA PHE A 160 -10.56 -16.02 -5.00
C PHE A 160 -10.74 -16.92 -6.24
N VAL A 161 -11.13 -18.19 -6.04
CA VAL A 161 -11.34 -19.14 -7.15
C VAL A 161 -12.41 -18.63 -8.10
N LYS A 162 -13.54 -18.17 -7.58
CA LYS A 162 -14.63 -17.61 -8.40
C LYS A 162 -14.17 -16.44 -9.25
N LEU A 163 -13.48 -15.47 -8.66
CA LEU A 163 -12.97 -14.30 -9.38
C LEU A 163 -11.88 -14.69 -10.41
N TYR A 164 -11.09 -15.72 -10.10
CA TYR A 164 -10.10 -16.26 -11.05
C TYR A 164 -10.78 -16.90 -12.24
N ASP A 165 -11.79 -17.76 -12.02
CA ASP A 165 -12.55 -18.43 -13.08
C ASP A 165 -13.32 -17.45 -13.96
N GLU A 166 -13.80 -16.35 -13.38
CA GLU A 166 -14.42 -15.23 -14.09
C GLU A 166 -13.39 -14.34 -14.82
N GLY A 167 -12.09 -14.62 -14.71
CA GLY A 167 -11.01 -13.87 -15.34
C GLY A 167 -10.76 -12.50 -14.73
N MET A 168 -11.29 -12.23 -13.52
CA MET A 168 -11.13 -10.98 -12.79
C MET A 168 -9.83 -10.95 -11.95
N ILE A 169 -9.25 -12.11 -11.67
CA ILE A 169 -7.93 -12.22 -11.01
C ILE A 169 -6.91 -12.76 -12.01
N THR A 170 -5.73 -12.14 -12.06
CA THR A 170 -4.61 -12.54 -12.91
C THR A 170 -3.30 -12.51 -12.14
N GLN A 171 -2.31 -13.29 -12.63
CA GLN A 171 -0.94 -13.23 -12.13
C GLN A 171 -0.03 -12.75 -13.25
N ASN A 172 0.59 -11.60 -13.05
CA ASN A 172 1.43 -10.96 -14.06
C ASN A 172 2.69 -10.34 -13.46
N ASN A 173 3.75 -10.22 -14.27
CA ASN A 173 4.84 -9.30 -14.01
C ASN A 173 4.35 -7.89 -14.31
N TYR A 174 4.28 -7.06 -13.30
CA TYR A 174 3.80 -5.69 -13.45
C TYR A 174 4.57 -4.74 -12.54
N MET A 175 4.55 -3.45 -12.86
CA MET A 175 5.10 -2.41 -12.00
C MET A 175 4.23 -2.29 -10.75
N VAL A 176 4.85 -2.45 -9.59
CA VAL A 176 4.19 -2.34 -8.27
C VAL A 176 4.94 -1.37 -7.37
N ASN A 177 4.25 -0.83 -6.39
CA ASN A 177 4.89 -0.15 -5.27
C ASN A 177 5.58 -1.20 -4.39
N TRP A 178 6.89 -1.09 -4.23
CA TRP A 178 7.70 -2.06 -3.51
C TRP A 178 8.41 -1.43 -2.30
N CYS A 179 8.17 -1.99 -1.14
CA CYS A 179 8.95 -1.70 0.06
C CYS A 179 10.04 -2.76 0.23
N THR A 180 11.29 -2.36 0.34
CA THR A 180 12.42 -3.29 0.50
C THR A 180 12.36 -4.11 1.81
N HIS A 181 11.49 -3.72 2.76
CA HIS A 181 11.23 -4.44 4.00
C HIS A 181 9.92 -5.25 3.95
N ASP A 182 8.81 -4.62 3.51
CA ASP A 182 7.46 -5.18 3.59
C ASP A 182 6.96 -5.83 2.29
N GLY A 183 7.73 -5.72 1.18
CA GLY A 183 7.35 -6.26 -0.13
C GLY A 183 6.36 -5.39 -0.89
N ALA A 184 5.46 -6.01 -1.66
CA ALA A 184 4.48 -5.32 -2.50
C ALA A 184 3.42 -4.57 -1.67
N LEU A 185 3.12 -3.35 -2.12
CA LEU A 185 2.12 -2.45 -1.56
C LEU A 185 1.07 -2.10 -2.61
N SER A 186 -0.16 -1.86 -2.18
CA SER A 186 -1.16 -1.19 -3.00
C SER A 186 -0.99 0.34 -2.92
N ASP A 187 -1.60 1.09 -3.83
CA ASP A 187 -1.46 2.56 -3.86
C ASP A 187 -1.93 3.23 -2.57
N ILE A 188 -2.98 2.69 -1.92
CA ILE A 188 -3.50 3.21 -0.65
C ILE A 188 -2.57 2.96 0.56
N GLU A 189 -1.55 2.13 0.41
CA GLU A 189 -0.55 1.82 1.44
C GLU A 189 0.71 2.67 1.31
N VAL A 190 0.75 3.60 0.34
CA VAL A 190 1.85 4.53 0.11
C VAL A 190 1.46 5.92 0.62
N GLU A 191 2.22 6.43 1.57
CA GLU A 191 2.10 7.80 2.06
C GLU A 191 3.13 8.68 1.35
N HIS A 192 2.68 9.79 0.77
CA HIS A 192 3.58 10.72 0.09
C HIS A 192 3.99 11.84 1.03
N GLU A 193 5.29 12.04 1.13
CA GLU A 193 5.90 13.12 1.92
C GLU A 193 6.70 14.05 1.01
N GLU A 194 6.60 15.34 1.27
CA GLU A 194 7.41 16.35 0.59
C GLU A 194 8.83 16.33 1.16
N VAL A 195 9.81 16.13 0.29
CA VAL A 195 11.23 16.11 0.67
C VAL A 195 12.04 17.13 -0.11
N ASN A 196 13.03 17.72 0.58
CA ASN A 196 14.05 18.56 -0.03
C ASN A 196 15.11 17.64 -0.65
N GLY A 197 14.91 17.27 -1.88
CA GLY A 197 15.82 16.42 -2.66
C GLY A 197 16.71 17.22 -3.59
N LYS A 198 17.32 16.53 -4.54
CA LYS A 198 18.22 17.12 -5.54
C LYS A 198 17.87 16.65 -6.93
N PHE A 199 18.09 17.52 -7.90
CA PHE A 199 17.95 17.23 -9.30
C PHE A 199 19.35 17.22 -9.93
N TYR A 200 19.76 16.08 -10.45
CA TYR A 200 21.08 15.83 -10.99
C TYR A 200 21.04 15.90 -12.51
N HIS A 201 21.73 16.88 -13.10
CA HIS A 201 21.84 17.07 -14.54
C HIS A 201 23.07 16.31 -15.04
N MET A 202 22.85 15.33 -15.93
CA MET A 202 23.87 14.40 -16.40
C MET A 202 23.99 14.47 -17.93
N ASN A 203 25.22 14.51 -18.44
CA ASN A 203 25.51 14.45 -19.87
C ASN A 203 25.65 13.01 -20.34
N TYR A 204 24.85 12.64 -21.33
CA TYR A 204 24.96 11.37 -22.06
C TYR A 204 25.56 11.65 -23.41
N HIS A 205 26.79 11.18 -23.64
CA HIS A 205 27.55 11.45 -24.89
C HIS A 205 27.03 10.59 -26.03
N PHE A 206 26.94 11.18 -27.22
CA PHE A 206 26.60 10.41 -28.42
C PHE A 206 27.71 9.42 -28.76
N ALA A 207 27.31 8.22 -29.18
CA ALA A 207 28.22 7.15 -29.53
C ALA A 207 29.09 7.48 -30.78
N ASP A 208 28.66 8.45 -31.60
CA ASP A 208 29.37 8.95 -32.78
C ASP A 208 30.34 10.10 -32.45
N GLY A 209 30.43 10.51 -31.19
CA GLY A 209 31.29 11.62 -30.76
C GLY A 209 30.77 13.01 -31.11
N SER A 210 29.54 13.16 -31.64
CA SER A 210 28.97 14.43 -32.11
C SER A 210 28.50 15.38 -30.99
N GLY A 211 28.77 15.06 -29.73
CA GLY A 211 28.36 15.86 -28.58
C GLY A 211 27.64 15.05 -27.49
N PHE A 212 26.69 15.66 -26.82
CA PHE A 212 25.95 15.02 -25.75
C PHE A 212 24.51 15.58 -25.66
N VAL A 213 23.66 14.88 -24.91
CA VAL A 213 22.38 15.39 -24.41
C VAL A 213 22.41 15.43 -22.90
N THR A 214 21.75 16.43 -22.30
CA THR A 214 21.64 16.55 -20.83
C THR A 214 20.28 16.06 -20.38
N VAL A 215 20.28 15.06 -19.52
CA VAL A 215 19.10 14.57 -18.80
C VAL A 215 19.15 14.99 -17.34
N ALA A 216 18.01 15.01 -16.67
CA ALA A 216 17.94 15.32 -15.25
C ALA A 216 17.15 14.26 -14.49
N THR A 217 17.59 13.91 -13.29
CA THR A 217 16.97 12.88 -12.46
C THR A 217 17.09 13.20 -10.97
N THR A 218 16.08 12.81 -10.21
CA THR A 218 16.15 12.78 -8.72
C THR A 218 16.72 11.46 -8.20
N ARG A 219 16.85 10.43 -9.07
CA ARG A 219 17.22 9.05 -8.71
C ARG A 219 18.40 8.56 -9.54
N PRO A 220 19.60 9.14 -9.35
CA PRO A 220 20.77 8.79 -10.15
C PRO A 220 21.22 7.33 -9.99
N GLU A 221 20.87 6.63 -8.91
CA GLU A 221 21.18 5.22 -8.71
C GLU A 221 20.45 4.27 -9.68
N THR A 222 19.38 4.73 -10.34
CA THR A 222 18.60 3.90 -11.26
C THR A 222 19.02 4.04 -12.73
N TYR A 223 19.91 4.99 -13.07
CA TYR A 223 20.26 5.26 -14.46
C TYR A 223 20.91 4.07 -15.18
N PHE A 224 21.52 3.14 -14.44
CA PHE A 224 22.02 1.88 -15.01
C PHE A 224 20.91 1.04 -15.66
N GLY A 225 19.67 1.29 -15.34
CA GLY A 225 18.50 0.67 -15.95
C GLY A 225 17.92 1.43 -17.12
N ASP A 226 18.53 2.54 -17.55
CA ASP A 226 18.06 3.30 -18.70
C ASP A 226 18.18 2.49 -19.99
N THR A 227 17.13 2.49 -20.80
CA THR A 227 17.07 1.75 -22.06
C THR A 227 16.74 2.63 -23.27
N ALA A 228 16.36 3.89 -23.02
CA ALA A 228 16.23 4.92 -24.05
C ALA A 228 16.40 6.33 -23.44
N ILE A 229 16.59 7.29 -24.32
CA ILE A 229 16.35 8.72 -24.08
C ILE A 229 15.12 9.09 -24.91
N MET A 230 14.20 9.86 -24.36
CA MET A 230 13.03 10.33 -25.11
C MET A 230 12.97 11.85 -25.21
N VAL A 231 12.47 12.32 -26.36
CA VAL A 231 12.16 13.72 -26.67
C VAL A 231 10.75 13.80 -27.25
N HIS A 232 10.12 14.97 -27.16
CA HIS A 232 8.80 15.13 -27.76
C HIS A 232 8.90 15.10 -29.31
N PRO A 233 7.97 14.45 -30.04
CA PRO A 233 8.03 14.37 -31.49
C PRO A 233 7.96 15.73 -32.17
N ASP A 234 7.30 16.73 -31.57
CA ASP A 234 7.16 18.07 -32.12
C ASP A 234 8.24 19.06 -31.64
N ASP A 235 9.25 18.57 -30.90
CA ASP A 235 10.33 19.43 -30.39
C ASP A 235 11.43 19.59 -31.44
N GLU A 236 11.37 20.70 -32.17
CA GLU A 236 12.32 21.01 -33.23
C GLU A 236 13.79 21.08 -32.78
N ARG A 237 14.05 21.33 -31.49
CA ARG A 237 15.41 21.38 -30.91
C ARG A 237 16.15 20.07 -31.05
N TYR A 238 15.44 18.94 -31.11
CA TYR A 238 15.99 17.60 -31.01
C TYR A 238 15.73 16.71 -32.23
N THR A 239 15.16 17.23 -33.31
CA THR A 239 14.86 16.45 -34.52
C THR A 239 16.10 15.79 -35.14
N ASN A 240 17.27 16.43 -35.01
CA ASN A 240 18.53 15.93 -35.56
C ASN A 240 19.22 14.84 -34.72
N ILE A 241 18.72 14.56 -33.51
CA ILE A 241 19.29 13.52 -32.63
C ILE A 241 18.41 12.28 -32.52
N VAL A 242 17.17 12.33 -32.99
CA VAL A 242 16.25 11.17 -32.97
C VAL A 242 16.88 10.00 -33.73
N GLY A 243 16.88 8.83 -33.16
CA GLY A 243 17.50 7.61 -33.70
C GLY A 243 18.99 7.45 -33.43
N LYS A 244 19.71 8.52 -32.98
CA LYS A 244 21.11 8.38 -32.55
C LYS A 244 21.22 7.52 -31.30
N GLU A 245 22.40 7.01 -31.04
CA GLU A 245 22.75 6.28 -29.84
C GLU A 245 23.55 7.17 -28.88
N VAL A 246 23.29 7.10 -27.61
CA VAL A 246 24.11 7.67 -26.53
C VAL A 246 24.72 6.54 -25.71
N VAL A 247 25.88 6.81 -25.11
CA VAL A 247 26.58 5.90 -24.20
C VAL A 247 26.21 6.26 -22.78
N LEU A 248 25.73 5.28 -22.00
CA LEU A 248 25.47 5.46 -20.59
C LEU A 248 26.78 5.75 -19.83
N PRO A 249 26.81 6.80 -19.00
CA PRO A 249 27.98 7.10 -18.16
C PRO A 249 28.48 5.88 -17.37
N LEU A 250 29.80 5.79 -17.16
CA LEU A 250 30.47 4.71 -16.45
C LEU A 250 30.19 3.28 -16.99
N THR A 251 29.64 3.18 -18.18
CA THR A 251 29.34 1.88 -18.84
C THR A 251 29.75 1.92 -20.33
N ASN A 252 29.67 0.77 -20.98
CA ASN A 252 29.81 0.67 -22.44
C ASN A 252 28.45 0.46 -23.14
N ARG A 253 27.34 0.57 -22.39
CA ARG A 253 26.01 0.37 -22.94
C ARG A 253 25.56 1.56 -23.76
N LYS A 254 24.99 1.24 -24.95
CA LYS A 254 24.40 2.23 -25.84
C LYS A 254 22.89 2.11 -25.80
N ILE A 255 22.21 3.25 -25.73
CA ILE A 255 20.77 3.37 -25.78
C ILE A 255 20.36 4.38 -26.85
N LYS A 256 19.16 4.21 -27.42
CA LYS A 256 18.66 5.05 -28.50
C LYS A 256 17.90 6.28 -28.00
N VAL A 257 17.97 7.35 -28.79
CA VAL A 257 17.04 8.48 -28.64
C VAL A 257 15.79 8.17 -29.44
N ILE A 258 14.65 8.14 -28.75
CA ILE A 258 13.31 7.88 -29.29
C ILE A 258 12.42 9.12 -29.15
N THR A 259 11.27 9.11 -29.80
CA THR A 259 10.25 10.16 -29.61
C THR A 259 9.05 9.59 -28.87
N ASP A 260 8.52 10.32 -27.87
CA ASP A 260 7.27 10.00 -27.21
C ASP A 260 6.53 11.28 -26.77
N SER A 261 5.21 11.32 -26.97
CA SER A 261 4.36 12.45 -26.63
C SER A 261 4.18 12.64 -25.10
N HIS A 262 4.69 11.71 -24.30
CA HIS A 262 4.73 11.83 -22.85
C HIS A 262 5.68 12.93 -22.36
N VAL A 263 6.66 13.33 -23.17
CA VAL A 263 7.64 14.36 -22.82
C VAL A 263 6.99 15.74 -22.80
N ASP A 264 7.12 16.46 -21.68
CA ASP A 264 6.77 17.88 -21.61
C ASP A 264 7.96 18.72 -22.14
N MET A 265 7.78 19.36 -23.30
CA MET A 265 8.79 20.20 -23.95
C MET A 265 9.19 21.43 -23.11
N SER A 266 8.33 21.86 -22.19
CA SER A 266 8.53 23.04 -21.34
C SER A 266 9.26 22.72 -20.03
N PHE A 267 9.35 21.44 -19.67
CA PHE A 267 9.96 21.02 -18.41
C PHE A 267 11.44 20.67 -18.59
N GLY A 268 12.29 21.26 -17.78
CA GLY A 268 13.74 21.01 -17.78
C GLY A 268 14.40 21.26 -19.13
N THR A 269 15.12 20.26 -19.65
CA THR A 269 15.75 20.31 -20.98
C THR A 269 14.80 19.89 -22.10
N GLY A 270 13.66 19.25 -21.80
CA GLY A 270 12.81 18.57 -22.78
C GLY A 270 13.40 17.22 -23.24
N VAL A 271 14.46 16.75 -22.58
CA VAL A 271 15.08 15.43 -22.81
C VAL A 271 14.92 14.60 -21.54
N VAL A 272 14.33 13.42 -21.65
CA VAL A 272 14.02 12.56 -20.50
C VAL A 272 14.68 11.19 -20.70
N LYS A 273 15.34 10.69 -19.66
CA LYS A 273 15.82 9.31 -19.63
C LYS A 273 14.65 8.35 -19.42
N VAL A 274 14.69 7.16 -19.97
CA VAL A 274 13.66 6.13 -19.84
C VAL A 274 14.21 4.93 -19.08
N THR A 275 13.68 4.70 -17.87
CA THR A 275 14.09 3.60 -16.99
C THR A 275 12.88 2.68 -16.71
N PRO A 276 12.48 1.83 -17.65
CA PRO A 276 11.20 1.12 -17.60
C PRO A 276 11.01 0.20 -16.40
N ALA A 277 12.10 -0.23 -15.77
CA ALA A 277 12.02 -1.10 -14.59
C ALA A 277 11.91 -0.35 -13.26
N HIS A 278 12.04 0.99 -13.24
CA HIS A 278 12.15 1.79 -12.01
C HIS A 278 11.31 3.07 -12.00
N ASP A 279 10.45 3.26 -12.99
CA ASP A 279 9.48 4.37 -13.04
C ASP A 279 8.19 3.91 -13.69
N THR A 280 7.05 4.30 -13.12
CA THR A 280 5.73 3.85 -13.60
C THR A 280 5.38 4.42 -14.96
N ASN A 281 5.76 5.68 -15.26
CA ASN A 281 5.51 6.29 -16.55
C ASN A 281 6.45 5.71 -17.62
N ASP A 282 7.72 5.52 -17.25
CA ASP A 282 8.72 4.90 -18.12
C ASP A 282 8.37 3.44 -18.43
N TYR A 283 7.69 2.74 -17.52
CA TYR A 283 7.17 1.39 -17.75
C TYR A 283 6.20 1.36 -18.93
N GLU A 284 5.25 2.28 -18.97
CA GLU A 284 4.29 2.40 -20.09
C GLU A 284 4.97 2.80 -21.41
N VAL A 285 5.96 3.71 -21.34
CA VAL A 285 6.83 4.04 -22.50
C VAL A 285 7.57 2.80 -22.96
N GLY A 286 8.14 2.04 -22.04
CA GLY A 286 8.86 0.80 -22.32
C GLY A 286 8.00 -0.23 -23.05
N LEU A 287 6.74 -0.40 -22.64
CA LEU A 287 5.78 -1.27 -23.32
C LEU A 287 5.47 -0.80 -24.75
N ARG A 288 5.19 0.52 -24.94
CA ARG A 288 4.85 1.08 -26.25
C ARG A 288 5.99 0.96 -27.26
N HIS A 289 7.22 1.14 -26.79
CA HIS A 289 8.42 1.13 -27.64
C HIS A 289 9.16 -0.21 -27.62
N ASN A 290 8.61 -1.25 -26.96
CA ASN A 290 9.25 -2.56 -26.82
C ASN A 290 10.70 -2.47 -26.31
N LEU A 291 10.94 -1.63 -25.28
CA LEU A 291 12.23 -1.46 -24.64
C LEU A 291 12.55 -2.62 -23.69
N GLU A 292 13.82 -2.78 -23.39
CA GLU A 292 14.27 -3.74 -22.38
C GLU A 292 13.96 -3.22 -20.96
N PHE A 293 13.61 -4.12 -20.04
CA PHE A 293 13.31 -3.81 -18.64
C PHE A 293 14.46 -4.27 -17.74
N ILE A 294 15.39 -3.37 -17.47
CA ILE A 294 16.59 -3.67 -16.69
C ILE A 294 16.41 -3.22 -15.24
N LYS A 295 16.36 -4.19 -14.34
CA LYS A 295 16.37 -3.91 -12.89
C LYS A 295 17.78 -3.63 -12.41
N CYS A 296 17.99 -2.52 -11.69
CA CYS A 296 19.27 -2.12 -11.13
C CYS A 296 19.55 -2.76 -9.76
N PHE A 297 18.50 -3.15 -9.04
CA PHE A 297 18.61 -3.72 -7.71
C PHE A 297 17.60 -4.87 -7.50
N ASP A 298 17.86 -5.66 -6.47
CA ASP A 298 17.01 -6.77 -6.04
C ASP A 298 15.85 -6.32 -5.14
N GLU A 299 15.07 -7.27 -4.64
CA GLU A 299 13.93 -7.04 -3.75
C GLU A 299 14.29 -6.36 -2.43
N LYS A 300 15.56 -6.42 -2.01
CA LYS A 300 16.08 -5.76 -0.81
C LYS A 300 16.68 -4.38 -1.09
N GLY A 301 16.70 -3.94 -2.36
CA GLY A 301 17.28 -2.68 -2.78
C GLY A 301 18.80 -2.72 -2.92
N ILE A 302 19.38 -3.92 -3.06
CA ILE A 302 20.82 -4.11 -3.25
C ILE A 302 21.14 -4.11 -4.74
N LEU A 303 22.09 -3.26 -5.15
CA LEU A 303 22.50 -3.12 -6.54
C LEU A 303 23.08 -4.41 -7.10
N ASN A 304 22.71 -4.73 -8.35
CA ASN A 304 23.09 -5.96 -9.04
C ASN A 304 24.22 -5.78 -10.09
N ASP A 305 24.44 -6.80 -10.91
CA ASP A 305 25.53 -6.84 -11.91
C ASP A 305 25.46 -5.73 -12.95
N TYR A 306 24.28 -5.19 -13.28
CA TYR A 306 24.13 -4.06 -14.20
C TYR A 306 24.78 -2.78 -13.70
N CYS A 307 25.00 -2.65 -12.39
CA CYS A 307 25.59 -1.48 -11.74
C CYS A 307 27.12 -1.55 -11.62
N GLY A 308 27.76 -2.54 -12.23
CA GLY A 308 29.22 -2.67 -12.30
C GLY A 308 29.90 -2.68 -10.93
N GLU A 309 30.83 -1.76 -10.70
CA GLU A 309 31.58 -1.65 -9.44
C GLU A 309 30.73 -1.32 -8.20
N PHE A 310 29.49 -0.84 -8.39
CA PHE A 310 28.57 -0.52 -7.30
C PHE A 310 27.69 -1.71 -6.87
N LYS A 311 27.87 -2.88 -7.49
CA LYS A 311 27.17 -4.11 -7.09
C LYS A 311 27.35 -4.42 -5.61
N GLY A 312 26.26 -4.81 -4.95
CA GLY A 312 26.26 -5.20 -3.54
C GLY A 312 26.03 -4.06 -2.55
N LEU A 313 26.02 -2.80 -3.01
CA LEU A 313 25.67 -1.65 -2.20
C LEU A 313 24.14 -1.49 -2.08
N GLU A 314 23.68 -0.98 -0.93
CA GLU A 314 22.30 -0.54 -0.77
C GLU A 314 22.04 0.71 -1.64
N ARG A 315 20.88 0.79 -2.31
CA ARG A 315 20.56 1.79 -3.33
C ARG A 315 20.72 3.25 -2.90
N LEU A 316 20.34 3.59 -1.66
CA LEU A 316 20.41 4.96 -1.14
C LEU A 316 21.85 5.34 -0.73
N GLU A 317 22.59 4.38 -0.21
CA GLU A 317 24.03 4.54 0.03
C GLU A 317 24.79 4.66 -1.29
N ALA A 318 24.50 3.78 -2.23
CA ALA A 318 25.08 3.78 -3.57
C ALA A 318 24.85 5.08 -4.32
N ARG A 319 23.65 5.72 -4.16
CA ARG A 319 23.33 7.02 -4.79
C ARG A 319 24.41 8.06 -4.56
N GLN A 320 24.90 8.20 -3.32
CA GLN A 320 25.89 9.20 -2.98
C GLN A 320 27.26 8.88 -3.61
N ILE A 321 27.63 7.61 -3.62
CA ILE A 321 28.90 7.14 -4.20
C ILE A 321 28.89 7.31 -5.71
N ILE A 322 27.78 6.92 -6.37
CA ILE A 322 27.57 7.08 -7.81
C ILE A 322 27.63 8.55 -8.22
N VAL A 323 26.91 9.42 -7.50
CA VAL A 323 26.91 10.87 -7.78
C VAL A 323 28.32 11.43 -7.71
N LYS A 324 29.07 11.09 -6.67
CA LYS A 324 30.47 11.55 -6.54
C LYS A 324 31.33 11.07 -7.71
N LYS A 325 31.23 9.80 -8.09
CA LYS A 325 31.98 9.26 -9.24
C LYS A 325 31.62 9.96 -10.54
N LEU A 326 30.34 10.17 -10.81
CA LEU A 326 29.84 10.88 -11.99
C LEU A 326 30.32 12.34 -12.04
N GLN A 327 30.45 13.01 -10.86
CA GLN A 327 31.02 14.36 -10.76
C GLN A 327 32.55 14.35 -11.05
N ASP A 328 33.26 13.43 -10.43
CA ASP A 328 34.72 13.32 -10.58
C ASP A 328 35.12 13.02 -12.06
N GLU A 329 34.28 12.31 -12.80
CA GLU A 329 34.46 12.01 -14.21
C GLU A 329 33.79 13.03 -15.17
N GLY A 330 33.15 14.09 -14.62
CA GLY A 330 32.62 15.19 -15.43
C GLY A 330 31.27 14.92 -16.12
N PHE A 331 30.56 13.86 -15.75
CA PHE A 331 29.24 13.58 -16.32
C PHE A 331 28.14 14.43 -15.69
N ILE A 332 28.23 14.77 -14.39
CA ILE A 332 27.28 15.69 -13.73
C ILE A 332 27.73 17.13 -13.96
N VAL A 333 26.88 17.91 -14.61
CA VAL A 333 27.14 19.32 -14.97
C VAL A 333 26.47 20.31 -14.04
N LYS A 334 25.40 19.89 -13.37
CA LYS A 334 24.65 20.73 -12.41
C LYS A 334 23.95 19.87 -11.37
N ILE A 335 23.88 20.35 -10.14
CA ILE A 335 23.03 19.84 -9.09
C ILE A 335 22.22 21.00 -8.54
N GLU A 336 20.92 20.86 -8.46
CA GLU A 336 20.03 21.89 -7.91
C GLU A 336 19.09 21.30 -6.85
N GLU A 337 18.72 22.10 -5.88
CA GLU A 337 17.71 21.72 -4.90
C GLU A 337 16.35 21.56 -5.59
N HIS A 338 15.64 20.49 -5.25
CA HIS A 338 14.37 20.17 -5.86
C HIS A 338 13.43 19.56 -4.82
N ILE A 339 12.32 20.25 -4.57
CA ILE A 339 11.26 19.74 -3.68
C ILE A 339 10.36 18.82 -4.50
N HIS A 340 10.19 17.59 -4.02
CA HIS A 340 9.33 16.61 -4.68
C HIS A 340 8.69 15.66 -3.69
N GLN A 341 7.64 14.98 -4.14
CA GLN A 341 6.94 13.98 -3.34
C GLN A 341 7.66 12.63 -3.41
N VAL A 342 7.90 12.02 -2.27
CA VAL A 342 8.47 10.68 -2.15
C VAL A 342 7.49 9.76 -1.43
N GLY A 343 7.22 8.61 -2.04
CA GLY A 343 6.36 7.59 -1.46
C GLY A 343 7.06 6.85 -0.32
N HIS A 344 6.37 6.68 0.79
CA HIS A 344 6.83 5.93 1.96
C HIS A 344 5.84 4.83 2.30
N CYS A 345 6.35 3.68 2.74
CA CYS A 345 5.54 2.62 3.28
C CYS A 345 4.83 3.08 4.56
N TYR A 346 3.50 3.02 4.59
CA TYR A 346 2.73 3.51 5.74
C TYR A 346 3.05 2.76 7.06
N ARG A 347 3.60 1.52 6.97
CA ARG A 347 3.94 0.68 8.13
C ARG A 347 5.33 0.92 8.69
N CYS A 348 6.37 0.80 7.82
CA CYS A 348 7.78 0.86 8.25
C CYS A 348 8.46 2.20 7.91
N LYS A 349 7.79 3.07 7.14
CA LYS A 349 8.28 4.38 6.67
C LYS A 349 9.49 4.35 5.73
N ASN A 350 9.86 3.16 5.23
CA ASN A 350 10.88 3.05 4.19
C ASN A 350 10.39 3.68 2.88
N ILE A 351 11.32 4.22 2.11
CA ILE A 351 11.05 4.74 0.77
C ILE A 351 10.55 3.59 -0.13
N VAL A 352 9.43 3.82 -0.79
CA VAL A 352 8.81 2.90 -1.74
C VAL A 352 9.43 3.06 -3.12
N GLU A 353 9.72 1.94 -3.76
CA GLU A 353 10.31 1.87 -5.09
C GLU A 353 9.28 1.36 -6.11
N PRO A 354 9.15 2.00 -7.28
CA PRO A 354 8.57 1.32 -8.43
C PRO A 354 9.42 0.10 -8.79
N TYR A 355 8.82 -1.08 -8.81
CA TYR A 355 9.55 -2.34 -9.02
C TYR A 355 8.73 -3.36 -9.79
N ILE A 356 9.31 -4.02 -10.77
CA ILE A 356 8.63 -5.07 -11.54
C ILE A 356 8.69 -6.38 -10.76
N SER A 357 7.53 -6.89 -10.40
CA SER A 357 7.40 -8.15 -9.66
C SER A 357 6.21 -8.97 -10.16
N LYS A 358 6.32 -10.30 -10.04
CA LYS A 358 5.24 -11.22 -10.38
C LYS A 358 4.27 -11.31 -9.22
N GLN A 359 3.10 -10.69 -9.38
CA GLN A 359 2.10 -10.55 -8.33
C GLN A 359 0.71 -10.96 -8.83
N TRP A 360 -0.22 -11.14 -7.89
CA TRP A 360 -1.63 -11.33 -8.17
C TRP A 360 -2.37 -10.01 -8.15
N PHE A 361 -3.25 -9.83 -9.14
CA PHE A 361 -4.04 -8.60 -9.31
C PHE A 361 -5.51 -8.90 -9.48
N VAL A 362 -6.37 -8.07 -8.86
CA VAL A 362 -7.77 -7.94 -9.22
C VAL A 362 -7.88 -6.85 -10.27
N LYS A 363 -8.45 -7.17 -11.42
CA LYS A 363 -8.63 -6.23 -12.52
C LYS A 363 -9.62 -5.12 -12.14
N LYS A 364 -9.34 -3.90 -12.56
CA LYS A 364 -10.21 -2.73 -12.33
C LYS A 364 -11.62 -2.88 -12.90
N GLU A 365 -11.81 -3.73 -13.91
CA GLU A 365 -13.10 -4.03 -14.52
C GLU A 365 -14.12 -4.55 -13.50
N VAL A 366 -13.71 -5.14 -12.40
CA VAL A 366 -14.62 -5.57 -11.31
C VAL A 366 -15.45 -4.40 -10.77
N ALA A 367 -14.90 -3.17 -10.78
CA ALA A 367 -15.58 -1.96 -10.30
C ALA A 367 -16.48 -1.30 -11.34
N LYS A 368 -16.40 -1.67 -12.63
CA LYS A 368 -17.06 -0.98 -13.74
C LYS A 368 -18.55 -0.77 -13.51
N LYS A 369 -19.29 -1.83 -13.16
CA LYS A 369 -20.73 -1.76 -12.91
C LYS A 369 -21.09 -0.85 -11.74
N SER A 370 -20.27 -0.82 -10.69
CA SER A 370 -20.46 0.06 -9.53
C SER A 370 -20.25 1.52 -9.90
N ILE A 371 -19.21 1.80 -10.69
CA ILE A 371 -18.90 3.14 -11.20
C ILE A 371 -20.06 3.67 -12.07
N GLU A 372 -20.51 2.89 -13.04
CA GLU A 372 -21.62 3.25 -13.94
C GLU A 372 -22.90 3.59 -13.16
N LYS A 373 -23.28 2.76 -12.20
CA LYS A 373 -24.47 2.99 -11.36
C LYS A 373 -24.34 4.21 -10.46
N THR A 374 -23.18 4.44 -9.91
CA THR A 374 -22.90 5.61 -9.08
C THR A 374 -22.98 6.89 -9.90
N TYR A 375 -22.41 6.90 -11.10
CA TYR A 375 -22.46 8.07 -11.99
C TYR A 375 -23.88 8.32 -12.56
N ALA A 376 -24.68 7.28 -12.70
CA ALA A 376 -26.11 7.39 -13.01
C ALA A 376 -26.97 7.91 -11.84
N GLY A 377 -26.40 8.11 -10.65
CA GLY A 377 -27.11 8.65 -9.48
C GLY A 377 -27.91 7.60 -8.69
N GLU A 378 -27.71 6.29 -8.95
CA GLU A 378 -28.32 5.21 -8.18
C GLU A 378 -27.72 5.12 -6.75
N ALA A 379 -26.43 5.47 -6.60
CA ALA A 379 -25.77 5.66 -5.29
C ALA A 379 -25.67 7.16 -4.97
N LYS A 380 -26.02 7.53 -3.72
CA LYS A 380 -25.99 8.92 -3.25
C LYS A 380 -24.98 9.10 -2.13
N PHE A 381 -24.23 10.19 -2.19
CA PHE A 381 -23.26 10.57 -1.16
C PHE A 381 -23.85 11.65 -0.25
N HIS A 382 -23.61 11.53 1.04
CA HIS A 382 -23.99 12.52 2.06
C HIS A 382 -22.79 12.83 2.98
N PRO A 383 -22.27 14.06 2.99
CA PRO A 383 -22.54 15.19 2.08
C PRO A 383 -22.17 14.87 0.62
N SER A 384 -22.84 15.54 -0.32
CA SER A 384 -22.72 15.26 -1.77
C SER A 384 -21.30 15.49 -2.34
N HIS A 385 -20.50 16.36 -1.72
CA HIS A 385 -19.13 16.62 -2.17
C HIS A 385 -18.20 15.41 -2.16
N TRP A 386 -18.48 14.38 -1.35
CA TRP A 386 -17.73 13.13 -1.36
C TRP A 386 -17.79 12.38 -2.69
N LEU A 387 -18.77 12.69 -3.55
CA LEU A 387 -18.79 12.18 -4.91
C LEU A 387 -17.54 12.60 -5.72
N ASN A 388 -16.99 13.80 -5.44
CA ASN A 388 -15.77 14.26 -6.12
C ASN A 388 -14.55 13.40 -5.74
N SER A 389 -14.42 13.07 -4.44
CA SER A 389 -13.36 12.16 -3.99
C SER A 389 -13.54 10.76 -4.57
N TYR A 390 -14.79 10.24 -4.63
CA TYR A 390 -15.06 8.97 -5.27
C TYR A 390 -14.66 8.98 -6.75
N ARG A 391 -14.98 10.04 -7.50
CA ARG A 391 -14.61 10.19 -8.92
C ARG A 391 -13.10 10.21 -9.08
N ALA A 392 -12.38 11.02 -8.31
CA ALA A 392 -10.93 11.10 -8.38
C ALA A 392 -10.24 9.72 -8.21
N TRP A 393 -10.77 8.87 -7.33
CA TRP A 393 -10.27 7.51 -7.15
C TRP A 393 -10.66 6.56 -8.30
N MET A 394 -11.91 6.63 -8.77
CA MET A 394 -12.45 5.67 -9.72
C MET A 394 -12.02 5.95 -11.18
N ASP A 395 -11.83 7.23 -11.54
CA ASP A 395 -11.41 7.61 -12.88
C ASP A 395 -9.94 7.20 -13.16
N GLU A 396 -9.11 7.14 -12.09
CA GLU A 396 -7.71 6.72 -12.16
C GLU A 396 -7.47 5.29 -11.62
N LEU A 397 -8.54 4.49 -11.44
CA LEU A 397 -8.44 3.16 -10.87
C LEU A 397 -7.50 2.27 -11.69
N ARG A 398 -6.54 1.64 -11.01
CA ARG A 398 -5.62 0.64 -11.55
C ARG A 398 -5.98 -0.76 -11.07
N ASP A 399 -5.35 -1.76 -11.67
CA ASP A 399 -5.45 -3.14 -11.17
C ASP A 399 -4.90 -3.22 -9.75
N TRP A 400 -5.66 -3.84 -8.86
CA TRP A 400 -5.31 -3.91 -7.44
C TRP A 400 -4.38 -5.08 -7.14
N CYS A 401 -3.15 -4.81 -6.76
CA CYS A 401 -2.22 -5.81 -6.26
C CYS A 401 -2.69 -6.37 -4.91
N ILE A 402 -3.05 -7.66 -4.89
CA ILE A 402 -3.56 -8.35 -3.70
C ILE A 402 -2.52 -9.25 -3.01
N SER A 403 -1.37 -9.48 -3.64
CA SER A 403 -0.29 -10.28 -3.03
C SER A 403 0.43 -9.48 -1.95
N ARG A 404 0.88 -10.20 -0.92
CA ARG A 404 1.77 -9.66 0.13
C ARG A 404 2.83 -10.69 0.48
N GLN A 405 4.08 -10.23 0.72
CA GLN A 405 5.24 -11.06 1.07
C GLN A 405 5.35 -11.14 2.60
N LEU A 406 4.62 -12.06 3.21
CA LEU A 406 4.66 -12.33 4.65
C LEU A 406 4.67 -13.84 4.91
N TRP A 407 5.06 -14.21 6.10
CA TRP A 407 5.04 -15.61 6.52
C TRP A 407 3.68 -16.07 7.03
#